data_30f07c8416a5309a05ef2ff46e1799fa
#
_entry.id   30f07c8416a5309a05ef2ff46e1799fa
#
_cell.length_a   1.000
_cell.length_b   1.000
_cell.length_c   1.000
_cell.angle_alpha   90.00
_cell.angle_beta   90.00
_cell.angle_gamma   90.00
#
_symmetry.space_group_name_H-M   'P 1'
#
loop_
_entity.id
_entity.type
_entity.pdbx_description
1 polymer ?
#
loop_
_entity_poly.entity_id
_entity_poly.type
_entity_poly.pdbx_seq_one_letter_code
_entity_poly.pdbx_strand_id
1 'polypeptide(L)'
;MSDITRAARRWLAQDPDPVTRAELEELLAREAEGDELASADLTDRFGARLAFGTAGLRGRLGAGSNRMNRVLVMQAAAGLAAFLLDRPGPDGPPTVVIGYDGRRNSDVFARDSAEVFAGAGLRAILLPRLLPTPVLAFAVRHLGDRKSVV
;
A
#
# COMPACT_ATOMS: atom_id res chain seq x y z
N MET A 1 14.06 22.45 11.28
CA MET A 1 13.14 21.40 10.78
C MET A 1 13.96 20.13 10.53
N SER A 2 13.65 19.04 11.22
CA SER A 2 14.37 17.77 11.11
C SER A 2 14.11 17.08 9.77
N ASP A 3 14.95 16.08 9.41
CA ASP A 3 14.72 15.26 8.21
C ASP A 3 13.43 14.43 8.32
N ILE A 4 13.08 14.01 9.54
CA ILE A 4 11.83 13.31 9.87
C ILE A 4 10.63 14.21 9.60
N THR A 5 10.61 15.44 10.12
CA THR A 5 9.53 16.41 9.90
C THR A 5 9.35 16.72 8.41
N ARG A 6 10.46 16.81 7.65
CA ARG A 6 10.44 17.03 6.21
C ARG A 6 9.84 15.80 5.47
N ALA A 7 10.19 14.60 5.88
CA ALA A 7 9.63 13.37 5.34
C ALA A 7 8.12 13.27 5.62
N ALA A 8 7.70 13.59 6.84
CA ALA A 8 6.29 13.60 7.23
C ALA A 8 5.46 14.60 6.40
N ARG A 9 5.95 15.80 6.17
CA ARG A 9 5.28 16.82 5.34
C ARG A 9 5.17 16.39 3.87
N ARG A 10 6.22 15.76 3.30
CA ARG A 10 6.14 15.19 1.95
C ARG A 10 5.14 14.05 1.85
N TRP A 11 5.05 13.23 2.90
CA TRP A 11 4.06 12.16 2.98
C TRP A 11 2.64 12.72 3.00
N LEU A 12 2.38 13.71 3.84
CA LEU A 12 1.09 14.38 3.96
C LEU A 12 0.59 14.94 2.62
N ALA A 13 1.49 15.47 1.80
CA ALA A 13 1.14 16.05 0.50
C ALA A 13 0.64 15.01 -0.53
N GLN A 14 1.00 13.73 -0.39
CA GLN A 14 0.60 12.66 -1.30
C GLN A 14 -0.44 11.69 -0.71
N ASP A 15 -0.75 11.80 0.59
CA ASP A 15 -1.67 10.88 1.27
C ASP A 15 -3.13 11.15 0.86
N PRO A 16 -3.81 10.21 0.19
CA PRO A 16 -5.20 10.39 -0.23
C PRO A 16 -6.21 10.09 0.89
N ASP A 17 -5.77 9.54 2.02
CA ASP A 17 -6.65 9.13 3.11
C ASP A 17 -6.85 10.26 4.12
N PRO A 18 -8.09 10.80 4.27
CA PRO A 18 -8.36 11.88 5.20
C PRO A 18 -8.09 11.51 6.68
N VAL A 19 -8.18 10.22 7.03
CA VAL A 19 -7.94 9.77 8.41
C VAL A 19 -6.46 9.82 8.75
N THR A 20 -5.60 9.25 7.90
CA THR A 20 -4.14 9.29 8.11
C THR A 20 -3.57 10.69 7.90
N ARG A 21 -4.17 11.51 7.03
CA ARG A 21 -3.82 12.94 6.91
C ARG A 21 -4.05 13.69 8.22
N ALA A 22 -5.25 13.60 8.79
CA ALA A 22 -5.60 14.28 10.03
C ALA A 22 -4.71 13.80 11.19
N GLU A 23 -4.45 12.50 11.29
CA GLU A 23 -3.52 11.92 12.27
C GLU A 23 -2.13 12.55 12.16
N LEU A 24 -1.61 12.69 10.94
CA LEU A 24 -0.27 13.22 10.71
C LEU A 24 -0.20 14.74 10.92
N GLU A 25 -1.24 15.48 10.55
CA GLU A 25 -1.37 16.92 10.81
C GLU A 25 -1.33 17.20 12.31
N GLU A 26 -2.06 16.43 13.11
CA GLU A 26 -2.06 16.54 14.57
C GLU A 26 -0.67 16.27 15.18
N LEU A 27 0.00 15.19 14.73
CA LEU A 27 1.35 14.86 15.19
C LEU A 27 2.37 15.96 14.87
N LEU A 28 2.29 16.53 13.66
CA LEU A 28 3.18 17.61 13.24
C LEU A 28 2.91 18.91 14.02
N ALA A 29 1.65 19.20 14.39
CA ALA A 29 1.31 20.35 15.21
C ALA A 29 1.88 20.19 16.63
N ARG A 30 1.70 19.05 17.26
CA ARG A 30 2.24 18.75 18.59
C ARG A 30 3.77 18.76 18.61
N GLU A 31 4.42 18.21 17.57
CA GLU A 31 5.89 18.29 17.45
C GLU A 31 6.38 19.73 17.37
N ALA A 32 5.65 20.60 16.66
CA ALA A 32 5.99 22.02 16.55
C ALA A 32 5.83 22.78 17.88
N GLU A 33 4.97 22.31 18.78
CA GLU A 33 4.79 22.83 20.14
C GLU A 33 5.83 22.26 21.13
N GLY A 34 6.72 21.39 20.67
CA GLY A 34 7.78 20.81 21.50
C GLY A 34 7.40 19.52 22.24
N ASP A 35 6.33 18.83 21.81
CA ASP A 35 5.92 17.55 22.38
C ASP A 35 6.92 16.44 21.99
N GLU A 36 7.70 15.99 22.98
CA GLU A 36 8.71 14.94 22.80
C GLU A 36 8.09 13.60 22.40
N LEU A 37 6.88 13.29 22.86
CA LEU A 37 6.18 12.06 22.49
C LEU A 37 5.74 12.09 21.02
N ALA A 38 5.29 13.23 20.53
CA ALA A 38 4.97 13.41 19.12
C ALA A 38 6.22 13.30 18.25
N SER A 39 7.35 13.86 18.68
CA SER A 39 8.65 13.74 17.99
C SER A 39 9.13 12.29 17.94
N ALA A 40 8.98 11.54 19.04
CA ALA A 40 9.31 10.11 19.08
C ALA A 40 8.41 9.27 18.17
N ASP A 41 7.09 9.52 18.16
CA ASP A 41 6.15 8.83 17.29
C ASP A 41 6.43 9.14 15.80
N LEU A 42 6.73 10.38 15.44
CA LEU A 42 7.15 10.73 14.07
C LEU A 42 8.43 10.00 13.67
N THR A 43 9.38 9.87 14.58
CA THR A 43 10.63 9.12 14.34
C THR A 43 10.35 7.64 14.12
N ASP A 44 9.47 7.02 14.90
CA ASP A 44 9.07 5.62 14.70
C ASP A 44 8.34 5.40 13.36
N ARG A 45 7.53 6.37 12.92
CA ARG A 45 6.76 6.30 11.67
C ARG A 45 7.59 6.55 10.40
N PHE A 46 8.62 7.37 10.49
CA PHE A 46 9.39 7.84 9.32
C PHE A 46 10.88 7.48 9.36
N GLY A 47 11.40 7.01 10.49
CA GLY A 47 12.79 6.58 10.64
C GLY A 47 13.15 5.29 9.90
N ALA A 48 12.14 4.54 9.47
CA ALA A 48 12.30 3.34 8.67
C ALA A 48 11.21 3.26 7.59
N ARG A 49 11.38 2.30 6.70
CA ARG A 49 10.33 1.89 5.74
C ARG A 49 9.86 0.48 6.07
N LEU A 50 8.55 0.27 6.05
CA LEU A 50 7.98 -1.05 6.25
C LEU A 50 8.48 -2.00 5.16
N ALA A 51 9.11 -3.09 5.57
CA ALA A 51 9.72 -4.06 4.69
C ALA A 51 8.80 -5.27 4.46
N PHE A 52 8.95 -5.90 3.30
CA PHE A 52 8.31 -7.18 3.02
C PHE A 52 8.92 -8.28 3.88
N GLY A 53 8.08 -8.98 4.64
CA GLY A 53 8.44 -10.24 5.28
C GLY A 53 8.10 -11.45 4.38
N THR A 54 8.42 -12.66 4.87
CA THR A 54 8.09 -13.94 4.17
C THR A 54 6.59 -14.12 3.90
N ALA A 55 5.74 -13.48 4.69
CA ALA A 55 4.27 -13.55 4.57
C ALA A 55 3.66 -12.23 4.03
N GLY A 56 4.39 -11.48 3.23
CA GLY A 56 3.95 -10.22 2.66
C GLY A 56 4.24 -9.01 3.53
N LEU A 57 3.63 -7.88 3.18
CA LEU A 57 3.76 -6.60 3.86
C LEU A 57 2.81 -6.57 5.07
N ARG A 58 3.33 -6.38 6.27
CA ARG A 58 2.54 -6.33 7.52
C ARG A 58 3.05 -5.24 8.43
N GLY A 59 2.13 -4.49 9.05
CA GLY A 59 2.47 -3.43 10.00
C GLY A 59 1.23 -2.84 10.65
N ARG A 60 1.44 -1.96 11.63
CA ARG A 60 0.36 -1.19 12.25
C ARG A 60 -0.25 -0.24 11.21
N LEU A 61 -1.57 -0.05 11.25
CA LEU A 61 -2.24 0.97 10.43
C LEU A 61 -1.86 2.37 10.94
N GLY A 62 -1.75 3.33 10.03
CA GLY A 62 -1.49 4.73 10.35
C GLY A 62 -0.66 5.43 9.29
N ALA A 63 -0.46 6.73 9.46
CA ALA A 63 0.38 7.54 8.60
C ALA A 63 1.88 7.20 8.76
N GLY A 64 2.63 7.23 7.67
CA GLY A 64 4.08 7.09 7.68
C GLY A 64 4.62 5.90 6.88
N SER A 65 5.89 5.98 6.53
CA SER A 65 6.58 4.96 5.72
C SER A 65 6.77 3.62 6.45
N ASN A 66 6.72 3.62 7.78
CA ASN A 66 6.81 2.43 8.62
C ASN A 66 5.42 1.97 9.15
N ARG A 67 4.37 2.28 8.42
CA ARG A 67 2.97 1.92 8.73
C ARG A 67 2.27 1.38 7.49
N MET A 68 1.22 0.56 7.71
CA MET A 68 0.30 0.16 6.64
C MET A 68 -0.70 1.29 6.38
N ASN A 69 -0.73 1.78 5.16
CA ASN A 69 -1.62 2.84 4.68
C ASN A 69 -1.75 2.80 3.16
N ARG A 70 -2.63 3.64 2.62
CA ARG A 70 -2.90 3.70 1.18
C ARG A 70 -1.67 4.07 0.36
N VAL A 71 -0.88 5.05 0.82
CA VAL A 71 0.35 5.48 0.11
C VAL A 71 1.34 4.33 -0.02
N LEU A 72 1.59 3.60 1.08
CA LEU A 72 2.52 2.48 1.06
C LEU A 72 2.04 1.34 0.14
N VAL A 73 0.74 1.02 0.19
CA VAL A 73 0.15 -0.01 -0.68
C VAL A 73 0.23 0.38 -2.15
N MET A 74 -0.12 1.62 -2.49
CA MET A 74 0.01 2.13 -3.87
C MET A 74 1.46 2.10 -4.37
N GLN A 75 2.43 2.47 -3.53
CA GLN A 75 3.85 2.39 -3.87
C GLN A 75 4.31 0.94 -4.09
N ALA A 76 3.84 0.00 -3.27
CA ALA A 76 4.12 -1.42 -3.44
C ALA A 76 3.51 -1.98 -4.74
N ALA A 77 2.25 -1.61 -5.03
CA ALA A 77 1.56 -1.99 -6.27
C ALA A 77 2.28 -1.41 -7.50
N ALA A 78 2.72 -0.15 -7.45
CA ALA A 78 3.47 0.48 -8.54
C ALA A 78 4.82 -0.22 -8.79
N GLY A 79 5.53 -0.56 -7.73
CA GLY A 79 6.78 -1.34 -7.84
C GLY A 79 6.57 -2.71 -8.46
N LEU A 80 5.49 -3.41 -8.06
CA LEU A 80 5.13 -4.71 -8.66
C LEU A 80 4.68 -4.54 -10.11
N ALA A 81 3.93 -3.49 -10.44
CA ALA A 81 3.53 -3.20 -11.83
C ALA A 81 4.76 -3.01 -12.73
N ALA A 82 5.73 -2.20 -12.29
CA ALA A 82 6.97 -1.99 -13.02
C ALA A 82 7.75 -3.32 -13.23
N PHE A 83 7.86 -4.13 -12.17
CA PHE A 83 8.49 -5.45 -12.26
C PHE A 83 7.81 -6.38 -13.26
N LEU A 84 6.46 -6.36 -13.31
CA LEU A 84 5.69 -7.21 -14.22
C LEU A 84 5.80 -6.75 -15.67
N LEU A 85 5.82 -5.44 -15.91
CA LEU A 85 5.97 -4.84 -17.24
C LEU A 85 7.37 -5.07 -17.83
N ASP A 86 8.40 -5.09 -16.98
CA ASP A 86 9.77 -5.41 -17.38
C ASP A 86 9.95 -6.89 -17.80
N ARG A 87 8.98 -7.75 -17.49
CA ARG A 87 8.98 -9.19 -17.76
C ARG A 87 7.69 -9.65 -18.42
N PRO A 88 7.37 -9.14 -19.62
CA PRO A 88 6.16 -9.52 -20.32
C PRO A 88 6.19 -11.03 -20.64
N GLY A 89 5.01 -11.65 -20.60
CA GLY A 89 4.86 -13.02 -21.06
C GLY A 89 4.75 -13.09 -22.60
N PRO A 90 4.73 -14.29 -23.19
CA PRO A 90 4.59 -14.48 -24.63
C PRO A 90 3.26 -13.92 -25.18
N ASP A 91 2.25 -13.81 -24.32
CA ASP A 91 0.89 -13.37 -24.68
C ASP A 91 0.63 -11.89 -24.38
N GLY A 92 1.68 -11.12 -24.09
CA GLY A 92 1.59 -9.69 -23.78
C GLY A 92 1.66 -9.36 -22.28
N PRO A 93 1.15 -8.17 -21.85
CA PRO A 93 1.19 -7.76 -20.46
C PRO A 93 0.45 -8.75 -19.56
N PRO A 94 1.02 -9.10 -18.39
CA PRO A 94 0.38 -10.04 -17.48
C PRO A 94 -0.90 -9.45 -16.89
N THR A 95 -1.88 -10.31 -16.63
CA THR A 95 -3.05 -9.98 -15.83
C THR A 95 -2.74 -10.14 -14.35
N VAL A 96 -3.28 -9.27 -13.51
CA VAL A 96 -3.15 -9.29 -12.06
C VAL A 96 -4.52 -9.55 -11.44
N VAL A 97 -4.66 -10.60 -10.65
CA VAL A 97 -5.88 -10.89 -9.89
C VAL A 97 -5.69 -10.43 -8.45
N ILE A 98 -6.63 -9.64 -7.95
CA ILE A 98 -6.57 -9.00 -6.64
C ILE A 98 -7.75 -9.49 -5.80
N GLY A 99 -7.46 -10.01 -4.63
CA GLY A 99 -8.44 -10.38 -3.61
C GLY A 99 -8.25 -9.56 -2.34
N TYR A 100 -9.22 -9.58 -1.45
CA TYR A 100 -9.17 -8.95 -0.14
C TYR A 100 -9.99 -9.74 0.88
N ASP A 101 -9.67 -9.54 2.14
CA ASP A 101 -10.33 -10.18 3.28
C ASP A 101 -11.14 -9.17 4.13
N GLY A 102 -11.62 -9.59 5.30
CA GLY A 102 -12.44 -8.76 6.19
C GLY A 102 -11.67 -7.81 7.10
N ARG A 103 -10.35 -7.66 6.95
CA ARG A 103 -9.57 -6.73 7.76
C ARG A 103 -9.87 -5.28 7.38
N ARG A 104 -9.69 -4.39 8.36
CA ARG A 104 -9.88 -2.94 8.15
C ARG A 104 -9.05 -2.44 6.97
N ASN A 105 -9.67 -1.68 6.08
CA ASN A 105 -9.09 -1.08 4.86
C ASN A 105 -8.65 -2.08 3.78
N SER A 106 -8.90 -3.38 3.94
CA SER A 106 -8.47 -4.39 2.97
C SER A 106 -9.11 -4.17 1.60
N ASP A 107 -10.37 -3.81 1.56
CA ASP A 107 -11.13 -3.46 0.34
C ASP A 107 -10.61 -2.17 -0.32
N VAL A 108 -10.27 -1.16 0.49
CA VAL A 108 -9.67 0.11 0.00
C VAL A 108 -8.30 -0.16 -0.60
N PHE A 109 -7.44 -0.91 0.08
CA PHE A 109 -6.12 -1.28 -0.42
C PHE A 109 -6.18 -2.11 -1.70
N ALA A 110 -7.15 -3.02 -1.80
CA ALA A 110 -7.37 -3.81 -3.01
C ALA A 110 -7.80 -2.95 -4.20
N ARG A 111 -8.68 -1.97 -3.96
CA ARG A 111 -9.12 -1.02 -4.99
C ARG A 111 -7.98 -0.11 -5.45
N ASP A 112 -7.24 0.50 -4.50
CA ASP A 112 -6.07 1.32 -4.81
C ASP A 112 -5.04 0.54 -5.64
N SER A 113 -4.78 -0.71 -5.28
CA SER A 113 -3.89 -1.59 -6.03
C SER A 113 -4.39 -1.85 -7.45
N ALA A 114 -5.69 -2.14 -7.62
CA ALA A 114 -6.29 -2.36 -8.93
C ALA A 114 -6.19 -1.12 -9.83
N GLU A 115 -6.43 0.06 -9.29
CA GLU A 115 -6.31 1.34 -10.00
C GLU A 115 -4.86 1.61 -10.43
N VAL A 116 -3.89 1.34 -9.56
CA VAL A 116 -2.46 1.49 -9.89
C VAL A 116 -2.04 0.52 -10.98
N PHE A 117 -2.42 -0.75 -10.91
CA PHE A 117 -2.11 -1.73 -11.97
C PHE A 117 -2.76 -1.35 -13.30
N ALA A 118 -4.03 -0.96 -13.29
CA ALA A 118 -4.73 -0.53 -14.49
C ALA A 118 -4.10 0.74 -15.09
N GLY A 119 -3.76 1.71 -14.26
CA GLY A 119 -3.07 2.94 -14.67
C GLY A 119 -1.68 2.69 -15.26
N ALA A 120 -1.01 1.63 -14.83
CA ALA A 120 0.27 1.19 -15.39
C ALA A 120 0.12 0.42 -16.73
N GLY A 121 -1.11 0.13 -17.19
CA GLY A 121 -1.37 -0.60 -18.43
C GLY A 121 -1.48 -2.11 -18.25
N LEU A 122 -1.58 -2.61 -17.02
CA LEU A 122 -1.85 -4.02 -16.75
C LEU A 122 -3.35 -4.29 -16.70
N ARG A 123 -3.76 -5.50 -17.05
CA ARG A 123 -5.12 -5.96 -16.82
C ARG A 123 -5.28 -6.32 -15.35
N ALA A 124 -6.07 -5.55 -14.60
CA ALA A 124 -6.37 -5.81 -13.20
C ALA A 124 -7.77 -6.42 -13.03
N ILE A 125 -7.88 -7.54 -12.32
CA ILE A 125 -9.14 -8.21 -11.99
C ILE A 125 -9.30 -8.16 -10.47
N LEU A 126 -10.24 -7.35 -9.99
CA LEU A 126 -10.58 -7.27 -8.59
C LEU A 126 -11.72 -8.24 -8.26
N LEU A 127 -11.52 -9.14 -7.30
CA LEU A 127 -12.57 -10.05 -6.85
C LEU A 127 -13.71 -9.24 -6.19
N PRO A 128 -14.98 -9.57 -6.47
CA PRO A 128 -16.12 -8.69 -6.17
C PRO A 128 -16.54 -8.67 -4.69
N ARG A 129 -15.95 -9.52 -3.85
CA ARG A 129 -16.29 -9.64 -2.43
C ARG A 129 -15.14 -10.21 -1.62
N LEU A 130 -15.28 -10.19 -0.30
CA LEU A 130 -14.39 -10.87 0.66
C LEU A 130 -14.32 -12.37 0.33
N LEU A 131 -13.13 -12.86 0.02
CA LEU A 131 -12.91 -14.26 -0.32
C LEU A 131 -11.62 -14.76 0.34
N PRO A 132 -11.58 -16.02 0.78
CA PRO A 132 -10.36 -16.58 1.35
C PRO A 132 -9.27 -16.77 0.29
N THR A 133 -8.01 -16.69 0.70
CA THR A 133 -6.82 -16.83 -0.17
C THR A 133 -6.85 -18.04 -1.12
N PRO A 134 -7.35 -19.23 -0.74
CA PRO A 134 -7.47 -20.35 -1.69
C PRO A 134 -8.34 -20.07 -2.91
N VAL A 135 -9.38 -19.23 -2.75
CA VAL A 135 -10.24 -18.83 -3.88
C VAL A 135 -9.49 -17.92 -4.85
N LEU A 136 -8.65 -17.02 -4.31
CA LEU A 136 -7.78 -16.18 -5.14
C LEU A 136 -6.78 -17.06 -5.94
N ALA A 137 -6.15 -18.02 -5.30
CA ALA A 137 -5.24 -18.97 -5.95
C ALA A 137 -5.93 -19.81 -7.05
N PHE A 138 -7.18 -20.21 -6.81
CA PHE A 138 -8.01 -20.87 -7.81
C PHE A 138 -8.34 -19.93 -8.99
N ALA A 139 -8.76 -18.70 -8.70
CA ALA A 139 -9.11 -17.71 -9.72
C ALA A 139 -7.94 -17.43 -10.68
N VAL A 140 -6.72 -17.33 -10.17
CA VAL A 140 -5.49 -17.16 -10.97
C VAL A 140 -5.35 -18.31 -11.99
N ARG A 141 -5.54 -19.55 -11.56
CA ARG A 141 -5.46 -20.72 -12.46
C ARG A 141 -6.61 -20.79 -13.47
N HIS A 142 -7.82 -20.46 -12.99
CA HIS A 142 -9.05 -20.56 -13.80
C HIS A 142 -9.10 -19.49 -14.89
N LEU A 143 -8.60 -18.30 -14.61
CA LEU A 143 -8.55 -17.19 -15.55
C LEU A 143 -7.34 -17.24 -16.50
N GLY A 144 -6.54 -18.30 -16.42
CA GLY A 144 -5.37 -18.49 -17.28
C GLY A 144 -4.20 -17.55 -16.99
N ASP A 145 -4.23 -16.88 -15.85
CA ASP A 145 -3.23 -15.90 -15.49
C ASP A 145 -2.14 -16.46 -14.58
N ARG A 146 -0.92 -16.02 -14.82
CA ARG A 146 0.27 -16.59 -14.21
C ARG A 146 0.72 -15.88 -12.92
N LYS A 147 0.03 -14.83 -12.46
CA LYS A 147 0.49 -14.04 -11.29
C LYS A 147 -0.68 -13.52 -10.46
N SER A 148 -0.64 -13.80 -9.17
CA SER A 148 -1.59 -13.30 -8.18
C SER A 148 -0.95 -12.28 -7.24
N VAL A 149 -1.74 -11.31 -6.81
CA VAL A 149 -1.44 -10.43 -5.68
C VAL A 149 -2.51 -10.62 -4.62
N VAL A 150 -2.09 -10.84 -3.41
CA VAL A 150 -2.94 -10.95 -2.21
C VAL A 150 -2.76 -9.71 -1.36
#